data_16e2e3f6e01c8f5531b57b40c61a2fe0
#
_entry.id   16e2e3f6e01c8f5531b57b40c61a2fe0
#
_cell.length_a   1.000
_cell.length_b   1.000
_cell.length_c   1.000
_cell.angle_alpha   90.00
_cell.angle_beta   90.00
_cell.angle_gamma   90.00
#
_symmetry.space_group_name_H-M   'P 1'
#
loop_
_entity.id
_entity.type
_entity.pdbx_description
1 polymer ?
#
loop_
_entity_poly.entity_id
_entity_poly.type
_entity_poly.pdbx_seq_one_letter_code
_entity_poly.pdbx_strand_id
1 'polypeptide(L)'
;MLPVLIVLGLRLFVFGMYAIPSGSMENTIMPGDRVITTRLSPRPIALRRGDIIVFKDPANWLANEGATHNSDRLIKRLIGLPGDTVECAGNGAPIVINGVPIDESAYLKPGVEPSRSAFSVTVPAGRLFVLGDNRANSADSRAHTNDGAQGLVPVGDVEGVAFMRYWPLNRVGWLSAHHDVFRDVPTRTPTS
;
A
#
# COMPACT_ATOMS: atom_id res chain seq x y z
N MET A 1 -15.70 -7.40 34.04
CA MET A 1 -14.62 -6.40 33.91
C MET A 1 -13.45 -6.94 33.06
N LEU A 2 -12.84 -8.11 33.39
CA LEU A 2 -11.70 -8.67 32.65
C LEU A 2 -11.91 -8.84 31.14
N PRO A 3 -13.04 -9.38 30.63
CA PRO A 3 -13.26 -9.52 29.19
C PRO A 3 -13.29 -8.18 28.45
N VAL A 4 -13.84 -7.14 29.05
CA VAL A 4 -13.90 -5.79 28.47
C VAL A 4 -12.51 -5.18 28.35
N LEU A 5 -11.66 -5.36 29.34
CA LEU A 5 -10.27 -4.89 29.32
C LEU A 5 -9.44 -5.63 28.25
N ILE A 6 -9.67 -6.95 28.07
CA ILE A 6 -9.01 -7.75 27.02
C ILE A 6 -9.44 -7.26 25.64
N VAL A 7 -10.73 -7.05 25.41
CA VAL A 7 -11.25 -6.54 24.12
C VAL A 7 -10.72 -5.14 23.83
N LEU A 8 -10.67 -4.27 24.84
CA LEU A 8 -10.12 -2.93 24.70
C LEU A 8 -8.61 -2.97 24.38
N GLY A 9 -7.86 -3.82 25.08
CA GLY A 9 -6.44 -4.03 24.83
C GLY A 9 -6.18 -4.55 23.41
N LEU A 10 -6.92 -5.57 22.97
CA LEU A 10 -6.83 -6.07 21.60
C LEU A 10 -7.13 -4.98 20.56
N ARG A 11 -8.16 -4.16 20.81
CA ARG A 11 -8.48 -3.04 19.92
C ARG A 11 -7.37 -2.00 19.85
N LEU A 12 -6.75 -1.67 20.97
CA LEU A 12 -5.75 -0.61 21.04
C LEU A 12 -4.39 -1.05 20.49
N PHE A 13 -4.00 -2.31 20.70
CA PHE A 13 -2.64 -2.78 20.40
C PHE A 13 -2.54 -3.66 19.15
N VAL A 14 -3.62 -4.34 18.76
CA VAL A 14 -3.58 -5.34 17.66
C VAL A 14 -4.26 -4.82 16.40
N PHE A 15 -5.32 -4.03 16.50
CA PHE A 15 -6.12 -3.60 15.36
C PHE A 15 -6.19 -2.08 15.22
N GLY A 16 -6.09 -1.61 13.97
CA GLY A 16 -6.41 -0.25 13.56
C GLY A 16 -7.74 -0.22 12.79
N MET A 17 -8.44 0.91 12.84
CA MET A 17 -9.68 1.15 12.08
C MET A 17 -9.56 2.48 11.35
N TYR A 18 -9.74 2.47 10.04
CA TYR A 18 -9.56 3.64 9.19
C TYR A 18 -10.75 3.84 8.26
N ALA A 19 -11.17 5.10 8.07
CA ALA A 19 -12.10 5.51 7.04
C ALA A 19 -11.31 5.95 5.80
N ILE A 20 -11.77 5.56 4.62
CA ILE A 20 -11.07 5.81 3.37
C ILE A 20 -11.75 6.94 2.61
N PRO A 21 -11.12 8.12 2.51
CA PRO A 21 -11.72 9.28 1.85
C PRO A 21 -11.43 9.35 0.34
N SER A 22 -10.37 8.69 -0.14
CA SER A 22 -9.87 8.85 -1.51
C SER A 22 -10.14 7.64 -2.41
N GLY A 23 -10.18 7.87 -3.73
CA GLY A 23 -10.35 6.83 -4.74
C GLY A 23 -9.06 6.17 -5.24
N SER A 24 -7.92 6.39 -4.57
CA SER A 24 -6.62 5.88 -5.05
C SER A 24 -6.50 4.35 -5.03
N MET A 25 -7.33 3.67 -4.24
CA MET A 25 -7.38 2.21 -4.13
C MET A 25 -8.65 1.59 -4.76
N GLU A 26 -9.42 2.38 -5.55
CA GLU A 26 -10.48 1.82 -6.39
C GLU A 26 -9.84 0.80 -7.37
N ASN A 27 -10.33 -0.25 -7.53
CA ASN A 27 -11.49 -1.09 -7.43
C ASN A 27 -11.54 -1.88 -6.08
N THR A 28 -10.42 -2.02 -5.39
CA THR A 28 -10.29 -2.80 -4.15
C THR A 28 -11.01 -2.13 -2.98
N ILE A 29 -10.75 -0.84 -2.78
CA ILE A 29 -11.33 -0.04 -1.69
C ILE A 29 -11.88 1.25 -2.28
N MET A 30 -13.15 1.55 -1.97
CA MET A 30 -13.86 2.74 -2.48
C MET A 30 -13.86 3.86 -1.45
N PRO A 31 -14.01 5.13 -1.89
CA PRO A 31 -14.31 6.23 -0.97
C PRO A 31 -15.53 5.91 -0.10
N GLY A 32 -15.43 6.17 1.21
CA GLY A 32 -16.46 5.85 2.20
C GLY A 32 -16.35 4.44 2.81
N ASP A 33 -15.53 3.55 2.26
CA ASP A 33 -15.23 2.28 2.91
C ASP A 33 -14.51 2.51 4.26
N ARG A 34 -14.72 1.58 5.20
CA ARG A 34 -13.95 1.53 6.45
C ARG A 34 -13.27 0.17 6.55
N VAL A 35 -11.99 0.21 6.88
CA VAL A 35 -11.14 -0.98 6.91
C VAL A 35 -10.58 -1.24 8.31
N ILE A 36 -10.31 -2.52 8.56
CA ILE A 36 -9.58 -2.98 9.75
C ILE A 36 -8.19 -3.39 9.29
N THR A 37 -7.18 -2.94 10.04
CA THR A 37 -5.79 -3.33 9.86
C THR A 37 -5.30 -4.13 11.03
N THR A 38 -4.33 -5.02 10.80
CA THR A 38 -3.50 -5.58 11.88
C THR A 38 -2.30 -4.69 12.10
N ARG A 39 -2.00 -4.39 13.37
CA ARG A 39 -0.79 -3.66 13.81
C ARG A 39 0.38 -4.59 14.13
N LEU A 40 0.22 -5.88 13.88
CA LEU A 40 1.29 -6.88 14.07
C LEU A 40 2.35 -6.82 12.97
N SER A 41 2.14 -6.06 11.90
CA SER A 41 3.13 -5.76 10.88
C SER A 41 3.59 -4.31 11.04
N PRO A 42 4.89 -4.01 10.80
CA PRO A 42 5.94 -4.89 10.29
C PRO A 42 6.58 -5.82 11.34
N ARG A 43 6.19 -5.74 12.59
CA ARG A 43 6.71 -6.60 13.67
C ARG A 43 5.57 -7.04 14.60
N PRO A 44 5.46 -8.33 14.97
CA PRO A 44 6.36 -9.45 14.62
C PRO A 44 6.14 -10.05 13.23
N ILE A 45 5.10 -9.65 12.47
CA ILE A 45 4.77 -10.22 11.15
C ILE A 45 5.43 -9.37 10.07
N ALA A 46 6.30 -9.99 9.26
CA ALA A 46 6.97 -9.31 8.15
C ALA A 46 5.97 -8.87 7.06
N LEU A 47 6.24 -7.71 6.45
CA LEU A 47 5.50 -7.23 5.28
C LEU A 47 5.82 -8.10 4.05
N ARG A 48 4.85 -8.23 3.17
CA ARG A 48 4.95 -8.98 1.91
C ARG A 48 4.47 -8.12 0.75
N ARG A 49 5.03 -8.32 -0.44
CA ARG A 49 4.51 -7.70 -1.67
C ARG A 49 3.03 -8.08 -1.85
N GLY A 50 2.22 -7.10 -2.24
CA GLY A 50 0.77 -7.24 -2.31
C GLY A 50 0.02 -6.77 -1.08
N ASP A 51 0.63 -6.69 0.10
CA ASP A 51 -0.02 -6.19 1.31
C ASP A 51 -0.61 -4.80 1.07
N ILE A 52 -1.83 -4.57 1.55
CA ILE A 52 -2.44 -3.25 1.55
C ILE A 52 -2.07 -2.59 2.87
N ILE A 53 -1.17 -1.61 2.84
CA ILE A 53 -0.64 -0.99 4.04
C ILE A 53 -1.23 0.38 4.29
N VAL A 54 -1.47 0.69 5.59
CA VAL A 54 -1.74 2.03 6.09
C VAL A 54 -0.46 2.56 6.72
N PHE A 55 -0.07 3.77 6.35
CA PHE A 55 1.18 4.39 6.80
C PHE A 55 1.00 5.90 6.98
N LYS A 56 1.87 6.50 7.80
CA LYS A 56 1.93 7.95 7.97
C LYS A 56 2.46 8.61 6.71
N ASP A 57 1.97 9.81 6.42
CA ASP A 57 2.45 10.62 5.30
C ASP A 57 3.96 10.87 5.43
N PRO A 58 4.80 10.33 4.52
CA PRO A 58 6.24 10.35 4.69
C PRO A 58 6.88 11.71 4.37
N ALA A 59 6.25 12.52 3.53
CA ALA A 59 6.82 13.77 3.02
C ALA A 59 5.75 14.76 2.53
N ASN A 60 4.65 14.90 3.26
CA ASN A 60 3.51 15.76 2.91
C ASN A 60 2.89 15.43 1.54
N TRP A 61 2.77 14.16 1.21
CA TRP A 61 2.11 13.74 -0.03
C TRP A 61 0.67 14.25 -0.14
N LEU A 62 -0.02 14.35 1.01
CA LEU A 62 -1.40 14.83 1.09
C LEU A 62 -1.53 16.35 0.90
N ALA A 63 -0.47 17.15 1.09
CA ALA A 63 -0.55 18.60 0.97
C ALA A 63 -0.93 19.07 -0.45
N ASN A 64 -0.60 18.27 -1.46
CA ASN A 64 -0.89 18.56 -2.87
C ASN A 64 -2.25 17.99 -3.34
N GLU A 65 -2.92 17.17 -2.52
CA GLU A 65 -4.21 16.55 -2.87
C GLU A 65 -5.44 17.41 -2.50
N GLY A 66 -5.26 18.71 -2.21
CA GLY A 66 -6.35 19.62 -1.83
C GLY A 66 -6.98 19.21 -0.48
N ALA A 67 -6.15 18.93 0.48
CA ALA A 67 -6.50 18.25 1.72
C ALA A 67 -7.51 19.01 2.59
N THR A 68 -8.77 18.67 2.43
CA THR A 68 -9.77 18.69 3.52
C THR A 68 -9.64 17.44 4.41
N HIS A 69 -8.51 16.71 4.30
CA HIS A 69 -8.33 15.45 5.00
C HIS A 69 -7.73 15.71 6.38
N ASN A 70 -8.52 15.47 7.40
CA ASN A 70 -8.13 15.55 8.82
C ASN A 70 -7.24 14.35 9.24
N SER A 71 -6.53 13.74 8.29
CA SER A 71 -5.71 12.54 8.49
C SER A 71 -4.36 12.71 7.80
N ASP A 72 -3.31 12.39 8.53
CA ASP A 72 -1.92 12.31 8.07
C ASP A 72 -1.55 10.88 7.59
N ARG A 73 -2.55 10.10 7.18
CA ARG A 73 -2.39 8.69 6.81
C ARG A 73 -2.83 8.40 5.40
N LEU A 74 -2.05 7.55 4.74
CA LEU A 74 -2.32 7.03 3.41
C LEU A 74 -2.55 5.52 3.45
N ILE A 75 -3.23 5.01 2.41
CA ILE A 75 -3.39 3.58 2.18
C ILE A 75 -2.99 3.28 0.74
N LYS A 76 -2.09 2.32 0.54
CA LYS A 76 -1.58 1.89 -0.76
C LYS A 76 -1.24 0.40 -0.73
N ARG A 77 -1.03 -0.19 -1.91
CA ARG A 77 -0.52 -1.55 -2.05
C ARG A 77 1.01 -1.54 -2.06
N LEU A 78 1.60 -2.42 -1.28
CA LEU A 78 3.04 -2.63 -1.21
C LEU A 78 3.51 -3.43 -2.44
N ILE A 79 4.34 -2.81 -3.27
CA ILE A 79 4.84 -3.39 -4.51
C ILE A 79 6.30 -3.81 -4.37
N GLY A 80 7.14 -2.93 -3.81
CA GLY A 80 8.58 -3.18 -3.65
C GLY A 80 9.01 -3.19 -2.20
N LEU A 81 9.73 -4.25 -1.82
CA LEU A 81 10.40 -4.43 -0.53
C LEU A 81 11.84 -3.92 -0.58
N PRO A 82 12.50 -3.72 0.59
CA PRO A 82 13.93 -3.38 0.61
C PRO A 82 14.77 -4.36 -0.20
N GLY A 83 15.60 -3.83 -1.11
CA GLY A 83 16.44 -4.59 -2.04
C GLY A 83 15.79 -4.86 -3.41
N ASP A 84 14.50 -4.61 -3.58
CA ASP A 84 13.85 -4.79 -4.88
C ASP A 84 14.22 -3.67 -5.86
N THR A 85 14.30 -4.02 -7.13
CA THR A 85 14.25 -3.09 -8.25
C THR A 85 12.87 -3.17 -8.88
N VAL A 86 12.13 -2.05 -8.88
CA VAL A 86 10.78 -1.94 -9.44
C VAL A 86 10.83 -1.04 -10.66
N GLU A 87 10.38 -1.54 -11.80
CA GLU A 87 10.51 -0.88 -13.08
C GLU A 87 9.21 -0.94 -13.88
N CYS A 88 9.02 0.01 -14.77
CA CYS A 88 7.98 0.00 -15.79
C CYS A 88 8.47 0.79 -16.99
N ALA A 89 8.26 0.26 -18.19
CA ALA A 89 8.60 0.96 -19.43
C ALA A 89 7.60 2.08 -19.80
N GLY A 90 6.50 2.19 -19.05
CA GLY A 90 5.41 3.12 -19.37
C GLY A 90 4.48 2.60 -20.47
N ASN A 91 3.53 3.45 -20.89
CA ASN A 91 2.60 3.15 -21.99
C ASN A 91 1.87 1.80 -21.85
N GLY A 92 1.42 1.49 -20.64
CA GLY A 92 0.69 0.25 -20.35
C GLY A 92 1.55 -1.01 -20.20
N ALA A 93 2.87 -0.90 -20.28
CA ALA A 93 3.76 -2.01 -19.99
C ALA A 93 3.57 -2.54 -18.56
N PRO A 94 3.76 -3.83 -18.29
CA PRO A 94 3.64 -4.39 -16.96
C PRO A 94 4.68 -3.80 -16.00
N ILE A 95 4.35 -3.82 -14.70
CA ILE A 95 5.36 -3.60 -13.67
C ILE A 95 6.30 -4.81 -13.65
N VAL A 96 7.59 -4.54 -13.59
CA VAL A 96 8.66 -5.54 -13.51
C VAL A 96 9.32 -5.40 -12.14
N ILE A 97 9.43 -6.50 -11.41
CA ILE A 97 10.11 -6.51 -10.11
C ILE A 97 11.26 -7.52 -10.17
N ASN A 98 12.48 -7.07 -9.95
CA ASN A 98 13.69 -7.91 -10.00
C ASN A 98 13.86 -8.66 -11.34
N GLY A 99 13.39 -8.08 -12.45
CA GLY A 99 13.42 -8.67 -13.78
C GLY A 99 12.21 -9.56 -14.11
N VAL A 100 11.26 -9.72 -13.19
CA VAL A 100 10.04 -10.53 -13.38
C VAL A 100 8.85 -9.61 -13.64
N PRO A 101 8.18 -9.67 -14.80
CA PRO A 101 6.93 -8.95 -15.04
C PRO A 101 5.80 -9.58 -14.22
N ILE A 102 4.95 -8.74 -13.59
CA ILE A 102 3.82 -9.18 -12.80
C ILE A 102 2.50 -8.89 -13.51
N ASP A 103 1.52 -9.80 -13.37
CA ASP A 103 0.16 -9.60 -13.85
C ASP A 103 -0.72 -9.05 -12.73
N GLU A 104 -1.01 -7.77 -12.80
CA GLU A 104 -1.78 -7.03 -11.80
C GLU A 104 -3.30 -7.03 -12.03
N SER A 105 -3.78 -7.76 -13.04
CA SER A 105 -5.20 -7.79 -13.45
C SER A 105 -6.17 -8.15 -12.31
N ALA A 106 -5.69 -8.90 -11.31
CA ALA A 106 -6.47 -9.33 -10.14
C ALA A 106 -6.91 -8.16 -9.24
N TYR A 107 -6.19 -7.03 -9.22
CA TYR A 107 -6.48 -5.90 -8.35
C TYR A 107 -6.44 -4.53 -9.04
N LEU A 108 -5.77 -4.42 -10.16
CA LEU A 108 -5.71 -3.16 -10.92
C LEU A 108 -7.13 -2.73 -11.34
N LYS A 109 -7.45 -1.47 -11.18
CA LYS A 109 -8.75 -0.94 -11.62
C LYS A 109 -8.93 -1.20 -13.13
N PRO A 110 -10.05 -1.79 -13.56
CA PRO A 110 -10.31 -2.07 -14.97
C PRO A 110 -10.19 -0.80 -15.84
N GLY A 111 -9.53 -0.95 -16.99
CA GLY A 111 -9.31 0.14 -17.94
C GLY A 111 -8.21 1.12 -17.55
N VAL A 112 -7.45 0.83 -16.51
CA VAL A 112 -6.31 1.64 -16.06
C VAL A 112 -5.00 0.92 -16.36
N GLU A 113 -4.04 1.64 -16.91
CA GLU A 113 -2.70 1.13 -17.21
C GLU A 113 -1.84 0.99 -15.94
N PRO A 114 -0.91 0.02 -15.87
CA PRO A 114 0.02 -0.14 -14.77
C PRO A 114 0.84 1.14 -14.47
N SER A 115 1.33 1.80 -15.52
CA SER A 115 1.90 3.16 -15.47
C SER A 115 1.89 3.80 -16.86
N ARG A 116 1.61 5.10 -16.90
CA ARG A 116 1.75 5.90 -18.13
C ARG A 116 3.20 6.26 -18.40
N SER A 117 3.95 6.56 -17.36
CA SER A 117 5.34 6.98 -17.44
C SER A 117 6.28 5.84 -17.11
N ALA A 118 7.43 5.82 -17.78
CA ALA A 118 8.52 4.92 -17.43
C ALA A 118 9.16 5.32 -16.11
N PHE A 119 9.57 4.33 -15.32
CA PHE A 119 10.36 4.54 -14.10
C PHE A 119 11.21 3.30 -13.80
N SER A 120 12.28 3.49 -13.04
CA SER A 120 13.11 2.42 -12.46
C SER A 120 13.58 2.89 -11.09
N VAL A 121 13.28 2.13 -10.04
CA VAL A 121 13.60 2.46 -8.65
C VAL A 121 14.15 1.23 -7.95
N THR A 122 15.33 1.35 -7.36
CA THR A 122 15.85 0.36 -6.42
C THR A 122 15.48 0.79 -5.00
N VAL A 123 14.79 -0.07 -4.28
CA VAL A 123 14.27 0.21 -2.94
C VAL A 123 15.39 0.01 -1.91
N PRO A 124 15.85 1.07 -1.21
CA PRO A 124 16.91 0.95 -0.23
C PRO A 124 16.48 0.20 1.03
N ALA A 125 17.43 -0.15 1.89
CA ALA A 125 17.15 -0.70 3.21
C ALA A 125 16.22 0.20 4.03
N GLY A 126 15.22 -0.40 4.67
CA GLY A 126 14.25 0.32 5.51
C GLY A 126 13.20 1.14 4.75
N ARG A 127 13.11 1.02 3.43
CA ARG A 127 12.15 1.73 2.58
C ARG A 127 11.22 0.76 1.85
N LEU A 128 10.10 1.29 1.38
CA LEU A 128 9.06 0.55 0.66
C LEU A 128 8.63 1.35 -0.57
N PHE A 129 8.29 0.67 -1.65
CA PHE A 129 7.68 1.25 -2.84
C PHE A 129 6.21 0.84 -2.92
N VAL A 130 5.32 1.82 -3.03
CA VAL A 130 3.88 1.60 -2.95
C VAL A 130 3.14 2.18 -4.14
N LEU A 131 2.08 1.50 -4.59
CA LEU A 131 1.20 1.97 -5.65
C LEU A 131 -0.27 1.89 -5.23
N GLY A 132 -1.10 2.79 -5.77
CA GLY A 132 -2.55 2.65 -5.68
C GLY A 132 -3.09 1.69 -6.72
N ASP A 133 -4.18 0.98 -6.42
CA ASP A 133 -4.83 0.08 -7.37
C ASP A 133 -5.53 0.86 -8.50
N ASN A 134 -5.95 2.12 -8.23
CA ASN A 134 -6.38 3.07 -9.25
C ASN A 134 -5.21 3.94 -9.73
N ARG A 135 -4.35 3.37 -10.56
CA ARG A 135 -3.12 3.99 -11.06
C ARG A 135 -3.32 5.36 -11.69
N ALA A 136 -4.47 5.60 -12.31
CA ALA A 136 -4.79 6.88 -12.96
C ALA A 136 -5.14 8.00 -11.96
N ASN A 137 -5.55 7.64 -10.73
CA ASN A 137 -5.95 8.57 -9.68
C ASN A 137 -5.25 8.25 -8.35
N SER A 138 -3.94 8.10 -8.40
CA SER A 138 -3.13 7.79 -7.21
C SER A 138 -1.84 8.61 -7.22
N ALA A 139 -1.74 9.53 -6.27
CA ALA A 139 -0.47 10.12 -5.87
C ALA A 139 0.24 9.10 -4.96
N ASP A 140 1.08 8.29 -5.56
CA ASP A 140 1.84 7.22 -4.92
C ASP A 140 3.34 7.40 -5.16
N SER A 141 4.15 6.38 -4.92
CA SER A 141 5.61 6.45 -5.06
C SER A 141 6.08 7.03 -6.40
N ARG A 142 5.31 6.85 -7.49
CA ARG A 142 5.64 7.39 -8.82
C ARG A 142 5.52 8.92 -8.90
N ALA A 143 4.58 9.49 -8.15
CA ALA A 143 4.30 10.93 -8.17
C ALA A 143 5.26 11.74 -7.29
N HIS A 144 5.95 11.10 -6.36
CA HIS A 144 6.73 11.74 -5.30
C HIS A 144 8.24 11.52 -5.41
N THR A 145 8.76 11.22 -6.60
CA THR A 145 10.18 10.95 -6.82
C THR A 145 11.13 12.10 -6.43
N ASN A 146 10.61 13.32 -6.31
CA ASN A 146 11.37 14.53 -5.99
C ASN A 146 11.11 15.07 -4.56
N ASP A 147 10.53 14.28 -3.68
CA ASP A 147 10.12 14.71 -2.32
C ASP A 147 11.23 14.61 -1.26
N GLY A 148 12.48 14.38 -1.66
CA GLY A 148 13.60 14.13 -0.74
C GLY A 148 13.65 12.70 -0.18
N ALA A 149 12.54 11.97 -0.18
CA ALA A 149 12.45 10.54 0.13
C ALA A 149 12.37 9.68 -1.14
N GLN A 150 12.42 10.31 -2.32
CA GLN A 150 12.34 9.66 -3.64
C GLN A 150 11.05 8.83 -3.83
N GLY A 151 9.94 9.27 -3.24
CA GLY A 151 8.68 8.54 -3.26
C GLY A 151 8.67 7.26 -2.43
N LEU A 152 9.60 7.08 -1.53
CA LEU A 152 9.74 5.85 -0.76
C LEU A 152 9.24 6.02 0.68
N VAL A 153 8.44 5.05 1.12
CA VAL A 153 7.83 5.03 2.45
C VAL A 153 8.77 4.37 3.45
N PRO A 154 9.14 5.02 4.58
CA PRO A 154 9.88 4.34 5.64
C PRO A 154 9.09 3.15 6.21
N VAL A 155 9.74 2.00 6.42
CA VAL A 155 9.11 0.84 7.07
C VAL A 155 8.54 1.19 8.45
N GLY A 156 9.21 2.13 9.16
CA GLY A 156 8.79 2.59 10.50
C GLY A 156 7.47 3.40 10.49
N ASP A 157 7.06 3.93 9.34
CA ASP A 157 5.82 4.70 9.20
C ASP A 157 4.60 3.81 8.93
N VAL A 158 4.80 2.51 8.70
CA VAL A 158 3.70 1.56 8.53
C VAL A 158 2.99 1.34 9.86
N GLU A 159 1.69 1.66 9.88
CA GLU A 159 0.81 1.47 11.05
C GLU A 159 0.09 0.12 11.05
N GLY A 160 -0.03 -0.53 9.89
CA GLY A 160 -0.64 -1.85 9.80
C GLY A 160 -0.98 -2.28 8.39
N VAL A 161 -1.39 -3.55 8.27
CA VAL A 161 -1.85 -4.18 7.03
C VAL A 161 -3.37 -4.33 7.07
N ALA A 162 -4.05 -3.76 6.08
CA ALA A 162 -5.51 -3.85 5.94
C ALA A 162 -5.88 -5.25 5.43
N PHE A 163 -6.80 -5.90 6.14
CA PHE A 163 -7.21 -7.26 5.81
C PHE A 163 -8.73 -7.42 5.67
N MET A 164 -9.54 -6.47 6.18
CA MET A 164 -10.99 -6.55 6.14
C MET A 164 -11.61 -5.17 5.92
N ARG A 165 -12.61 -5.10 5.06
CA ARG A 165 -13.54 -3.98 4.95
C ARG A 165 -14.78 -4.31 5.75
N TYR A 166 -15.18 -3.43 6.71
CA TYR A 166 -16.30 -3.68 7.60
C TYR A 166 -17.47 -2.72 7.40
N TRP A 167 -17.31 -1.72 6.58
CA TRP A 167 -18.36 -0.76 6.22
C TRP A 167 -18.15 -0.28 4.78
N PRO A 168 -19.21 0.01 4.02
CA PRO A 168 -20.63 -0.15 4.36
C PRO A 168 -21.04 -1.63 4.41
N LEU A 169 -22.19 -1.96 5.05
CA LEU A 169 -22.60 -3.35 5.30
C LEU A 169 -22.75 -4.21 4.05
N ASN A 170 -23.20 -3.60 2.93
CA ASN A 170 -23.31 -4.27 1.63
C ASN A 170 -21.96 -4.55 0.94
N ARG A 171 -20.84 -4.09 1.52
CA ARG A 171 -19.49 -4.28 1.01
C ARG A 171 -18.55 -4.96 2.01
N VAL A 172 -19.09 -5.48 3.12
CA VAL A 172 -18.30 -6.23 4.10
C VAL A 172 -17.59 -7.41 3.42
N GLY A 173 -16.28 -7.57 3.66
CA GLY A 173 -15.50 -8.64 3.08
C GLY A 173 -14.01 -8.55 3.36
N TRP A 174 -13.31 -9.64 3.11
CA TRP A 174 -11.87 -9.70 3.23
C TRP A 174 -11.20 -8.94 2.08
N LEU A 175 -10.10 -8.28 2.38
CA LEU A 175 -9.24 -7.64 1.41
C LEU A 175 -8.13 -8.62 1.02
N SER A 176 -8.04 -8.90 -0.28
CA SER A 176 -6.99 -9.79 -0.79
C SER A 176 -5.70 -9.03 -1.05
N ALA A 177 -4.61 -9.54 -0.52
CA ALA A 177 -3.27 -9.06 -0.82
C ALA A 177 -2.74 -9.56 -2.17
N HIS A 178 -3.38 -10.57 -2.78
CA HIS A 178 -2.96 -11.17 -4.05
C HIS A 178 -1.46 -11.55 -4.07
N HIS A 179 -0.99 -12.20 -3.01
CA HIS A 179 0.41 -12.61 -2.89
C HIS A 179 0.86 -13.57 -4.02
N ASP A 180 -0.09 -14.27 -4.64
CA ASP A 180 0.12 -15.14 -5.78
C ASP A 180 0.68 -14.41 -7.01
N VAL A 181 0.32 -13.14 -7.20
CA VAL A 181 0.86 -12.27 -8.27
C VAL A 181 2.38 -12.11 -8.16
N PHE A 182 2.92 -12.19 -6.95
CA PHE A 182 4.33 -11.94 -6.65
C PHE A 182 5.14 -13.22 -6.39
N ARG A 183 4.56 -14.41 -6.61
CA ARG A 183 5.18 -15.70 -6.21
C ARG A 183 6.52 -15.96 -6.89
N ASP A 184 6.65 -15.55 -8.14
CA ASP A 184 7.84 -15.81 -8.97
C ASP A 184 8.91 -14.71 -8.84
N VAL A 185 8.61 -13.66 -8.07
CA VAL A 185 9.54 -12.56 -7.85
C VAL A 185 10.59 -12.97 -6.79
N PRO A 186 11.87 -13.04 -7.15
CA PRO A 186 12.91 -13.43 -6.20
C PRO A 186 13.04 -12.39 -5.09
N THR A 187 13.38 -12.86 -3.87
CA THR A 187 13.74 -11.99 -2.76
C THR A 187 15.17 -11.52 -2.93
N ARG A 188 15.41 -10.22 -2.77
CA ARG A 188 16.72 -9.62 -2.79
C ARG A 188 17.06 -9.01 -1.42
N THR A 189 18.31 -9.11 -1.03
CA THR A 189 18.81 -8.41 0.15
C THR A 189 19.17 -6.99 -0.25
N PRO A 190 18.78 -5.96 0.53
CA PRO A 190 19.17 -4.59 0.22
C PRO A 190 20.70 -4.46 0.25
N THR A 191 21.25 -3.82 -0.76
CA THR A 191 22.65 -3.38 -0.73
C THR A 191 22.78 -2.24 0.28
N SER A 192 23.74 -2.35 1.17
CA SER A 192 24.11 -1.35 2.18
C SER A 192 24.63 -0.07 1.53
#